data_25bc6bfe2f4241db33a8789fa8143df3
#
_entry.id   25bc6bfe2f4241db33a8789fa8143df3
#
_cell.length_a   1.000
_cell.length_b   1.000
_cell.length_c   1.000
_cell.angle_alpha   90.00
_cell.angle_beta   90.00
_cell.angle_gamma   90.00
#
_symmetry.space_group_name_H-M   'P 1'
#
loop_
_entity.id
_entity.type
_entity.pdbx_description
1 polymer ?
#
loop_
_entity_poly.entity_id
_entity_poly.type
_entity_poly.pdbx_seq_one_letter_code
_entity_poly.pdbx_strand_id
1 'polypeptide(L)'
;MELRHNMDYDLFLRCLKECADRMDETEILFLDDEERGECIMGYIPYIMINNRDKKWFDNPYWIGTGCDIKDGTDFLTAEEMLEARVYGDRSIKEAWDNVCVLCLGMIPIEDWFRTCPFVGEVAEVDGVWKLV
;
A
#
# COMPACT_ATOMS: atom_id res chain seq x y z
N MET A 1 -14.75 5.24 -16.38
CA MET A 1 -14.96 5.35 -14.94
C MET A 1 -13.94 6.30 -14.34
N GLU A 2 -14.41 7.27 -13.60
CA GLU A 2 -13.53 8.24 -12.97
C GLU A 2 -12.91 7.67 -11.71
N LEU A 3 -11.57 7.73 -11.62
CA LEU A 3 -10.85 7.27 -10.44
C LEU A 3 -10.93 8.35 -9.35
N ARG A 4 -11.09 7.92 -8.11
CA ARG A 4 -11.18 8.82 -6.97
C ARG A 4 -10.60 8.15 -5.71
N HIS A 5 -10.39 8.96 -4.68
CA HIS A 5 -10.01 8.46 -3.37
C HIS A 5 -11.07 7.42 -2.91
N ASN A 6 -10.64 6.23 -2.53
CA ASN A 6 -11.54 5.10 -2.35
C ASN A 6 -11.31 4.27 -1.09
N MET A 7 -10.41 4.70 -0.21
CA MET A 7 -10.12 3.93 1.00
C MET A 7 -9.57 4.84 2.09
N ASP A 8 -10.04 4.66 3.32
CA ASP A 8 -9.49 5.38 4.46
C ASP A 8 -8.06 4.92 4.75
N TYR A 9 -7.22 5.84 5.18
CA TYR A 9 -5.82 5.57 5.51
C TYR A 9 -5.68 4.49 6.57
N ASP A 10 -6.48 4.58 7.65
CA ASP A 10 -6.38 3.62 8.76
C ASP A 10 -6.70 2.20 8.31
N LEU A 11 -7.65 2.04 7.40
CA LEU A 11 -7.97 0.73 6.84
C LEU A 11 -6.80 0.20 6.00
N PHE A 12 -6.21 1.05 5.17
CA PHE A 12 -5.08 0.66 4.33
C PHE A 12 -3.89 0.22 5.19
N LEU A 13 -3.55 1.03 6.20
CA LEU A 13 -2.48 0.70 7.12
C LEU A 13 -2.75 -0.63 7.82
N ARG A 14 -3.98 -0.85 8.25
CA ARG A 14 -4.36 -2.07 8.94
C ARG A 14 -4.22 -3.30 8.04
N CYS A 15 -4.59 -3.19 6.76
CA CYS A 15 -4.38 -4.26 5.80
C CYS A 15 -2.90 -4.60 5.67
N LEU A 16 -2.06 -3.59 5.56
CA LEU A 16 -0.61 -3.80 5.47
C LEU A 16 -0.02 -4.46 6.71
N LYS A 17 -0.58 -4.21 7.89
CA LYS A 17 -0.07 -4.77 9.13
C LYS A 17 -0.66 -6.15 9.43
N GLU A 18 -1.96 -6.29 9.31
CA GLU A 18 -2.65 -7.52 9.72
C GLU A 18 -2.73 -8.57 8.61
N CYS A 19 -2.68 -8.13 7.35
CA CYS A 19 -2.76 -9.02 6.19
C CYS A 19 -1.47 -8.97 5.37
N ALA A 20 -0.34 -8.69 6.00
CA ALA A 20 0.94 -8.47 5.32
C ALA A 20 1.27 -9.57 4.31
N ASP A 21 1.07 -10.83 4.66
CA ASP A 21 1.37 -11.95 3.77
C ASP A 21 0.59 -11.95 2.46
N ARG A 22 -0.47 -11.15 2.39
CA ARG A 22 -1.32 -11.02 1.20
C ARG A 22 -1.14 -9.69 0.50
N MET A 23 -0.19 -8.88 0.98
CA MET A 23 0.07 -7.53 0.45
C MET A 23 1.41 -7.48 -0.28
N ASP A 24 1.71 -8.54 -1.02
CA ASP A 24 2.99 -8.67 -1.73
C ASP A 24 3.18 -7.60 -2.82
N GLU A 25 2.11 -7.22 -3.51
CA GLU A 25 2.18 -6.19 -4.53
C GLU A 25 0.87 -5.40 -4.53
N THR A 26 0.96 -4.14 -4.15
CA THR A 26 -0.18 -3.24 -4.03
C THR A 26 0.05 -2.03 -4.92
N GLU A 27 -0.96 -1.59 -5.62
CA GLU A 27 -0.86 -0.48 -6.56
C GLU A 27 -1.75 0.67 -6.18
N ILE A 28 -1.19 1.88 -6.22
CA ILE A 28 -1.94 3.11 -5.97
C ILE A 28 -1.67 4.13 -7.07
N LEU A 29 -2.59 5.10 -7.19
CA LEU A 29 -2.42 6.26 -8.04
C LEU A 29 -2.56 7.52 -7.21
N PHE A 30 -1.74 8.53 -7.53
CA PHE A 30 -1.91 9.87 -6.99
C PHE A 30 -2.80 10.65 -7.93
N LEU A 31 -3.99 11.03 -7.47
CA LEU A 31 -4.98 11.70 -8.30
C LEU A 31 -4.57 13.11 -8.74
N ASP A 32 -3.66 13.72 -7.98
CA ASP A 32 -3.12 15.05 -8.28
C ASP A 32 -1.76 15.02 -8.99
N ASP A 33 -1.31 13.84 -9.41
CA ASP A 33 -0.04 13.67 -10.12
C ASP A 33 -0.15 12.52 -11.12
N GLU A 34 -0.95 12.75 -12.17
CA GLU A 34 -1.23 11.74 -13.18
C GLU A 34 0.00 11.28 -13.95
N GLU A 35 0.99 12.16 -14.10
CA GLU A 35 2.20 11.83 -14.84
C GLU A 35 3.05 10.78 -14.13
N ARG A 36 2.93 10.66 -12.83
CA ARG A 36 3.67 9.67 -12.07
C ARG A 36 3.26 8.24 -12.44
N GLY A 37 1.97 8.03 -12.75
CA GLY A 37 1.45 6.71 -13.07
C GLY A 37 1.29 5.84 -11.84
N GLU A 38 1.18 4.54 -12.06
CA GLU A 38 0.98 3.57 -10.99
C GLU A 38 2.21 3.48 -10.09
N CYS A 39 1.98 3.53 -8.79
CA CYS A 39 3.03 3.35 -7.79
C CYS A 39 2.81 2.01 -7.11
N ILE A 40 3.86 1.22 -7.03
CA ILE A 40 3.80 -0.15 -6.54
C ILE A 40 4.53 -0.24 -5.21
N MET A 41 3.92 -0.91 -4.24
CA MET A 41 4.52 -1.15 -2.94
C MET A 41 4.01 -2.48 -2.39
N GLY A 42 4.61 -2.96 -1.33
CA GLY A 42 4.13 -4.18 -0.74
C GLY A 42 4.99 -4.69 0.40
N TYR A 43 4.74 -5.95 0.71
CA TYR A 43 5.42 -6.70 1.76
C TYR A 43 5.98 -7.99 1.16
N ILE A 44 7.23 -8.31 1.49
CA ILE A 44 7.81 -9.59 1.06
C ILE A 44 7.52 -10.63 2.15
N PRO A 45 6.69 -11.65 1.85
CA PRO A 45 6.39 -12.69 2.83
C PRO A 45 7.66 -13.42 3.26
N TYR A 46 7.73 -13.78 4.54
CA TYR A 46 8.89 -14.47 5.10
C TYR A 46 9.32 -15.69 4.26
N ILE A 47 8.35 -16.47 3.76
CA ILE A 47 8.64 -17.67 2.97
C ILE A 47 9.30 -17.38 1.62
N MET A 48 9.19 -16.14 1.15
CA MET A 48 9.81 -15.72 -0.11
C MET A 48 11.21 -15.15 0.09
N ILE A 49 11.63 -14.95 1.34
CA ILE A 49 12.92 -14.35 1.65
C ILE A 49 14.00 -15.44 1.59
N ASN A 50 14.98 -15.22 0.73
CA ASN A 50 16.13 -16.08 0.65
C ASN A 50 17.07 -15.79 1.83
N ASN A 51 17.60 -16.83 2.46
CA ASN A 51 18.53 -16.70 3.59
C ASN A 51 19.74 -15.81 3.30
N ARG A 52 20.01 -15.51 2.05
CA ARG A 52 21.13 -14.65 1.65
C ARG A 52 20.82 -13.16 1.75
N ASP A 53 19.55 -12.79 1.76
CA ASP A 53 19.14 -11.38 1.73
C ASP A 53 18.61 -10.94 3.07
N LYS A 54 19.54 -10.80 4.02
CA LYS A 54 19.23 -10.39 5.38
C LYS A 54 18.44 -9.09 5.46
N LYS A 55 18.64 -8.18 4.52
CA LYS A 55 17.95 -6.90 4.50
C LYS A 55 16.43 -7.04 4.45
N TRP A 56 15.94 -8.11 3.81
CA TRP A 56 14.50 -8.35 3.70
C TRP A 56 13.88 -8.82 5.01
N PHE A 57 14.64 -9.52 5.86
CA PHE A 57 14.17 -9.87 7.19
C PHE A 57 14.02 -8.65 8.08
N ASP A 58 14.94 -7.68 7.92
CA ASP A 58 14.94 -6.46 8.71
C ASP A 58 14.00 -5.41 8.13
N ASN A 59 13.81 -5.38 6.80
CA ASN A 59 13.04 -4.35 6.11
C ASN A 59 12.15 -4.99 5.04
N PRO A 60 11.06 -5.66 5.44
CA PRO A 60 10.23 -6.41 4.49
C PRO A 60 9.25 -5.57 3.67
N TYR A 61 8.99 -4.33 4.07
CA TYR A 61 8.12 -3.43 3.30
C TYR A 61 8.93 -2.69 2.25
N TRP A 62 8.42 -2.61 1.03
CA TRP A 62 9.15 -2.03 -0.09
C TRP A 62 8.27 -1.10 -0.92
N ILE A 63 8.92 -0.11 -1.54
CA ILE A 63 8.30 0.77 -2.52
C ILE A 63 9.09 0.62 -3.82
N GLY A 64 8.36 0.43 -4.92
CA GLY A 64 8.96 0.23 -6.23
C GLY A 64 8.71 1.40 -7.18
N THR A 65 8.09 1.10 -8.31
CA THR A 65 7.88 2.08 -9.38
C THR A 65 7.15 3.33 -8.90
N GLY A 66 7.56 4.49 -9.43
CA GLY A 66 6.90 5.77 -9.16
C GLY A 66 7.49 6.56 -8.01
N CYS A 67 8.45 6.00 -7.25
CA CYS A 67 9.09 6.74 -6.17
C CYS A 67 10.31 7.53 -6.69
N ASP A 68 10.69 8.56 -5.93
CA ASP A 68 11.84 9.41 -6.27
C ASP A 68 13.10 9.04 -5.49
N ILE A 69 13.03 8.03 -4.64
CA ILE A 69 14.17 7.57 -3.87
C ILE A 69 14.99 6.59 -4.70
N LYS A 70 16.30 6.80 -4.77
CA LYS A 70 17.21 5.89 -5.44
C LYS A 70 17.64 4.74 -4.54
N ASP A 71 17.81 5.04 -3.26
CA ASP A 71 18.20 4.08 -2.23
C ASP A 71 17.24 4.16 -1.06
N GLY A 72 17.18 3.11 -0.24
CA GLY A 72 16.36 3.13 0.96
C GLY A 72 14.87 3.01 0.71
N THR A 73 14.51 2.25 -0.31
CA THR A 73 13.11 1.97 -0.63
C THR A 73 12.51 0.84 0.18
N ASP A 74 13.28 0.28 1.11
CA ASP A 74 12.87 -0.81 1.99
C ASP A 74 12.68 -0.29 3.41
N PHE A 75 11.66 -0.78 4.10
CA PHE A 75 11.28 -0.27 5.42
C PHE A 75 10.97 -1.39 6.40
N LEU A 76 11.23 -1.15 7.67
CA LEU A 76 10.96 -2.11 8.74
C LEU A 76 9.47 -2.26 9.01
N THR A 77 8.72 -1.15 9.01
CA THR A 77 7.30 -1.14 9.33
C THR A 77 6.48 -0.50 8.23
N ALA A 78 5.19 -0.83 8.20
CA ALA A 78 4.25 -0.21 7.27
C ALA A 78 4.15 1.28 7.51
N GLU A 79 4.15 1.71 8.79
CA GLU A 79 4.10 3.12 9.15
C GLU A 79 5.28 3.89 8.55
N GLU A 80 6.50 3.35 8.72
CA GLU A 80 7.69 3.99 8.15
C GLU A 80 7.57 4.14 6.64
N MET A 81 7.08 3.09 5.96
CA MET A 81 6.89 3.11 4.52
C MET A 81 5.92 4.20 4.09
N LEU A 82 4.77 4.28 4.75
CA LEU A 82 3.72 5.22 4.38
C LEU A 82 4.04 6.66 4.78
N GLU A 83 4.90 6.85 5.77
CA GLU A 83 5.30 8.18 6.23
C GLU A 83 6.60 8.68 5.59
N ALA A 84 7.29 7.83 4.82
CA ALA A 84 8.51 8.24 4.11
C ALA A 84 8.17 9.15 2.94
N ARG A 85 8.90 10.27 2.84
CA ARG A 85 8.69 11.25 1.75
C ARG A 85 9.44 10.82 0.50
N VAL A 86 8.92 9.80 -0.15
CA VAL A 86 9.54 9.18 -1.34
C VAL A 86 8.91 9.65 -2.65
N TYR A 87 7.89 10.48 -2.59
CA TYR A 87 7.19 11.00 -3.76
C TYR A 87 7.34 12.51 -3.82
N GLY A 88 8.53 12.94 -4.22
CA GLY A 88 8.88 14.34 -4.16
C GLY A 88 9.10 14.76 -2.70
N ASP A 89 8.34 15.74 -2.25
CA ASP A 89 8.44 16.26 -0.88
C ASP A 89 7.31 15.77 0.04
N ARG A 90 6.61 14.72 -0.37
CA ARG A 90 5.48 14.22 0.42
C ARG A 90 5.52 12.70 0.55
N SER A 91 4.86 12.19 1.59
CA SER A 91 4.66 10.78 1.81
C SER A 91 3.30 10.34 1.28
N ILE A 92 3.08 9.02 1.21
CA ILE A 92 1.77 8.46 0.87
C ILE A 92 0.73 8.94 1.89
N LYS A 93 1.09 8.93 3.18
CA LYS A 93 0.19 9.38 4.24
C LYS A 93 -0.23 10.82 4.06
N GLU A 94 0.72 11.71 3.78
CA GLU A 94 0.42 13.13 3.58
C GLU A 94 -0.48 13.38 2.37
N ALA A 95 -0.35 12.56 1.33
CA ALA A 95 -1.11 12.68 0.10
C ALA A 95 -2.42 11.90 0.11
N TRP A 96 -2.75 11.23 1.21
CA TRP A 96 -3.77 10.18 1.21
C TRP A 96 -5.13 10.60 0.65
N ASP A 97 -5.58 11.83 0.87
CA ASP A 97 -6.85 12.30 0.32
C ASP A 97 -6.88 12.32 -1.21
N ASN A 98 -5.71 12.24 -1.84
CA ASN A 98 -5.56 12.19 -3.29
C ASN A 98 -5.05 10.84 -3.78
N VAL A 99 -5.21 9.79 -2.98
CA VAL A 99 -4.76 8.44 -3.34
C VAL A 99 -5.95 7.57 -3.72
N CYS A 100 -5.84 6.91 -4.86
CA CYS A 100 -6.77 5.87 -5.28
C CYS A 100 -6.04 4.53 -5.21
N VAL A 101 -6.56 3.59 -4.43
CA VAL A 101 -6.00 2.24 -4.34
C VAL A 101 -6.59 1.41 -5.46
N LEU A 102 -5.74 0.89 -6.34
CA LEU A 102 -6.18 0.08 -7.48
C LEU A 102 -6.35 -1.38 -7.10
N CYS A 103 -5.38 -1.92 -6.36
CA CYS A 103 -5.44 -3.30 -5.90
C CYS A 103 -4.66 -3.45 -4.61
N LEU A 104 -4.97 -4.52 -3.89
CA LEU A 104 -4.27 -4.93 -2.67
C LEU A 104 -3.73 -6.33 -2.92
N GLY A 105 -2.40 -6.49 -2.88
CA GLY A 105 -1.80 -7.79 -3.13
C GLY A 105 -2.22 -8.39 -4.47
N MET A 106 -2.27 -7.57 -5.52
CA MET A 106 -2.66 -7.95 -6.88
C MET A 106 -4.17 -8.28 -7.04
N ILE A 107 -4.97 -8.06 -6.00
CA ILE A 107 -6.41 -8.30 -6.04
C ILE A 107 -7.13 -6.95 -6.10
N PRO A 108 -8.03 -6.72 -7.07
CA PRO A 108 -8.80 -5.48 -7.12
C PRO A 108 -9.50 -5.23 -5.79
N ILE A 109 -9.56 -3.97 -5.37
CA ILE A 109 -10.06 -3.61 -4.05
C ILE A 109 -11.46 -4.14 -3.78
N GLU A 110 -12.33 -4.14 -4.79
CA GLU A 110 -13.70 -4.63 -4.67
C GLU A 110 -13.75 -6.12 -4.32
N ASP A 111 -12.80 -6.89 -4.87
CA ASP A 111 -12.72 -8.32 -4.64
C ASP A 111 -11.99 -8.67 -3.35
N TRP A 112 -11.07 -7.82 -2.92
CA TRP A 112 -10.28 -8.05 -1.71
C TRP A 112 -11.17 -8.28 -0.49
N PHE A 113 -12.07 -7.34 -0.21
CA PHE A 113 -12.91 -7.42 0.99
C PHE A 113 -13.99 -8.48 0.90
N ARG A 114 -14.18 -9.06 -0.28
CA ARG A 114 -15.15 -10.13 -0.49
C ARG A 114 -14.53 -11.51 -0.36
N THR A 115 -13.27 -11.65 -0.77
CA THR A 115 -12.61 -12.96 -0.91
C THR A 115 -11.48 -13.21 0.05
N CYS A 116 -10.85 -12.15 0.55
CA CYS A 116 -9.69 -12.28 1.43
C CYS A 116 -10.09 -12.11 2.90
N PRO A 117 -9.57 -12.96 3.79
CA PRO A 117 -9.82 -12.80 5.22
C PRO A 117 -9.31 -11.45 5.70
N PHE A 118 -10.12 -10.76 6.49
CA PHE A 118 -9.72 -9.50 7.10
C PHE A 118 -10.20 -9.48 8.55
N VAL A 119 -9.32 -9.04 9.44
CA VAL A 119 -9.61 -8.99 10.86
C VAL A 119 -10.29 -7.68 11.19
N GLY A 120 -11.61 -7.65 11.13
CA GLY A 120 -12.38 -6.46 11.43
C GLY A 120 -13.56 -6.30 10.49
N GLU A 121 -14.38 -5.32 10.76
CA GLU A 121 -15.54 -5.01 9.94
C GLU A 121 -15.24 -3.80 9.05
N VAL A 122 -15.60 -3.90 7.80
CA VAL A 122 -15.42 -2.82 6.83
C VAL A 122 -16.73 -2.53 6.12
N ALA A 123 -16.86 -1.30 5.64
CA ALA A 123 -18.02 -0.88 4.85
C ALA A 123 -17.58 0.08 3.76
N GLU A 124 -18.27 0.06 2.64
CA GLU A 124 -18.07 1.06 1.59
C GLU A 124 -19.15 2.12 1.75
N VAL A 125 -18.73 3.34 1.99
CA VAL A 125 -19.64 4.47 2.15
C VAL A 125 -19.23 5.55 1.15
N ASP A 126 -20.16 5.92 0.25
CA ASP A 126 -19.92 6.90 -0.81
C ASP A 126 -18.67 6.57 -1.64
N GLY A 127 -18.45 5.29 -1.87
CA GLY A 127 -17.32 4.83 -2.67
C GLY A 127 -15.99 4.75 -1.93
N VAL A 128 -15.99 4.98 -0.62
CA VAL A 128 -14.78 4.91 0.21
C VAL A 128 -14.88 3.74 1.18
N TRP A 129 -13.93 2.83 1.11
CA TRP A 129 -13.84 1.71 2.05
C TRP A 129 -13.28 2.20 3.38
N LYS A 130 -13.89 1.82 4.47
CA LYS A 130 -13.48 2.26 5.80
C LYS A 130 -13.79 1.22 6.86
N LEU A 131 -13.15 1.35 8.00
CA LEU A 131 -13.45 0.54 9.18
C LEU A 131 -14.78 1.00 9.79
N VAL A 132 -15.56 0.02 10.21
CA VAL A 132 -16.86 0.28 10.86
C VAL A 132 -16.67 0.48 12.34
#